data_929ac9fe85faca8eebc01b2792790ba0
#
_entry.id   929ac9fe85faca8eebc01b2792790ba0
#
_cell.length_a   1.000
_cell.length_b   1.000
_cell.length_c   1.000
_cell.angle_alpha   90.00
_cell.angle_beta   90.00
_cell.angle_gamma   90.00
#
_symmetry.space_group_name_H-M   'P 1'
#
loop_
_entity.id
_entity.type
_entity.pdbx_description
1 polymer ?
#
loop_
_entity_poly.entity_id
_entity_poly.type
_entity_poly.pdbx_seq_one_letter_code
_entity_poly.pdbx_strand_id
1 'polypeptide(L)'
;MSEGLEAEVKTNPQGDPITSVATPPPAAEKIDPHGESKKQQVVTPHHMFFEAERKREFITGSEAAKEAVRRSNVDFSVAYPITPQSETMQLIGVLYGEGYVKDYYRGEEEYGVMSAMAGASRAGVRCFTATAGPGTIRGLEPIVSWAGHRLPAVAMFTCRVVNAPLAIQPDNVEIAYLLNSGMIVFHAENQDDLFNFLMKAFVISEHNDVTLPVGVCCDGFFVTHARGYVHTTPREFKLPPRIAHDGAVPVLDAENPPARLSRDAPVQKSNFMAYNIHAV
;
A
#
# COMPACT_ATOMS: atom_id res chain seq x y z
N MET A 1 31.93 -25.57 37.05
CA MET A 1 30.64 -25.39 37.73
C MET A 1 29.85 -24.45 36.83
N SER A 2 28.93 -25.02 36.07
CA SER A 2 28.07 -24.31 35.13
C SER A 2 26.70 -24.23 35.76
N GLU A 3 26.31 -23.04 36.21
CA GLU A 3 24.94 -22.77 36.65
C GLU A 3 24.06 -22.56 35.40
N GLY A 4 23.08 -23.45 35.27
CA GLY A 4 22.04 -23.34 34.24
C GLY A 4 21.04 -22.26 34.64
N LEU A 5 20.81 -21.34 33.73
CA LEU A 5 19.69 -20.41 33.77
C LEU A 5 18.42 -21.19 33.35
N GLU A 6 17.59 -21.54 34.33
CA GLU A 6 16.23 -22.02 34.08
C GLU A 6 15.39 -20.85 33.57
N ALA A 7 14.85 -20.98 32.38
CA ALA A 7 13.95 -19.98 31.79
C ALA A 7 12.58 -20.03 32.53
N GLU A 8 12.19 -18.93 33.14
CA GLU A 8 10.92 -18.73 33.78
C GLU A 8 9.77 -18.85 32.76
N VAL A 9 8.96 -19.88 32.88
CA VAL A 9 7.76 -20.07 32.05
C VAL A 9 6.67 -19.13 32.56
N LYS A 10 6.34 -18.11 31.75
CA LYS A 10 5.22 -17.21 32.06
C LYS A 10 3.90 -17.94 31.85
N THR A 11 3.00 -17.85 32.82
CA THR A 11 1.65 -18.44 32.78
C THR A 11 0.59 -17.33 32.65
N ASN A 12 -0.57 -17.67 32.06
CA ASN A 12 -1.75 -16.81 32.04
C ASN A 12 -2.41 -16.71 33.43
N PRO A 13 -3.39 -15.84 33.64
CA PRO A 13 -4.08 -15.72 34.95
C PRO A 13 -4.81 -16.99 35.43
N GLN A 14 -4.98 -17.99 34.56
CA GLN A 14 -5.57 -19.30 34.88
C GLN A 14 -4.51 -20.38 35.19
N GLY A 15 -3.21 -20.03 35.12
CA GLY A 15 -2.10 -20.93 35.46
C GLY A 15 -1.56 -21.78 34.30
N ASP A 16 -2.08 -21.63 33.09
CA ASP A 16 -1.61 -22.38 31.93
C ASP A 16 -0.33 -21.77 31.32
N PRO A 17 0.62 -22.59 30.88
CA PRO A 17 1.82 -22.08 30.25
C PRO A 17 1.50 -21.36 28.94
N ILE A 18 1.98 -20.13 28.80
CA ILE A 18 1.85 -19.37 27.54
C ILE A 18 2.82 -20.00 26.51
N THR A 19 2.32 -20.95 25.73
CA THR A 19 3.11 -21.69 24.71
C THR A 19 3.16 -21.01 23.35
N SER A 20 2.76 -19.75 23.22
CA SER A 20 2.90 -18.99 21.98
C SER A 20 3.72 -17.74 22.17
N VAL A 21 5.01 -17.89 22.32
CA VAL A 21 5.92 -16.90 21.79
C VAL A 21 5.93 -17.13 20.28
N ALA A 22 5.22 -16.29 19.53
CA ALA A 22 5.36 -16.27 18.08
C ALA A 22 6.86 -16.18 17.80
N THR A 23 7.40 -17.19 17.15
CA THR A 23 8.76 -17.13 16.63
C THR A 23 8.84 -15.87 15.79
N PRO A 24 9.76 -14.95 16.07
CA PRO A 24 9.93 -13.79 15.21
C PRO A 24 10.11 -14.31 13.78
N PRO A 25 9.51 -13.68 12.78
CA PRO A 25 9.71 -14.05 11.39
C PRO A 25 11.21 -14.13 11.13
N PRO A 26 11.68 -15.06 10.29
CA PRO A 26 13.09 -15.18 9.98
C PRO A 26 13.60 -13.79 9.60
N ALA A 27 14.74 -13.42 10.18
CA ALA A 27 15.34 -12.09 9.97
C ALA A 27 15.28 -11.78 8.48
N ALA A 28 14.68 -10.64 8.15
CA ALA A 28 14.53 -10.22 6.76
C ALA A 28 15.88 -10.39 6.07
N GLU A 29 15.93 -11.19 5.00
CA GLU A 29 17.09 -11.25 4.13
C GLU A 29 17.49 -9.81 3.82
N LYS A 30 18.74 -9.44 4.15
CA LYS A 30 19.23 -8.09 3.88
C LYS A 30 18.99 -7.84 2.41
N ILE A 31 18.09 -6.93 2.11
CA ILE A 31 17.85 -6.47 0.74
C ILE A 31 19.18 -5.84 0.34
N ASP A 32 19.87 -6.49 -0.60
CA ASP A 32 21.07 -5.90 -1.22
C ASP A 32 20.59 -4.71 -2.08
N PRO A 33 20.84 -3.48 -1.66
CA PRO A 33 20.40 -2.30 -2.41
C PRO A 33 21.15 -2.15 -3.74
N HIS A 34 22.22 -2.91 -3.94
CA HIS A 34 23.09 -2.85 -5.12
C HIS A 34 23.17 -4.18 -5.89
N GLY A 35 22.27 -5.13 -5.60
CA GLY A 35 22.19 -6.37 -6.34
C GLY A 35 22.16 -6.10 -7.84
N GLU A 36 23.19 -6.54 -8.55
CA GLU A 36 23.29 -6.40 -10.01
C GLU A 36 21.93 -6.71 -10.65
N SER A 37 21.36 -5.74 -11.33
CA SER A 37 20.11 -5.89 -12.03
C SER A 37 20.30 -6.92 -13.13
N LYS A 38 20.09 -8.19 -12.82
CA LYS A 38 19.80 -9.16 -13.87
C LYS A 38 18.59 -8.58 -14.57
N LYS A 39 18.75 -8.23 -15.85
CA LYS A 39 17.67 -7.79 -16.73
C LYS A 39 16.54 -8.81 -16.62
N GLN A 40 15.65 -8.65 -15.64
CA GLN A 40 14.47 -9.46 -15.54
C GLN A 40 13.59 -9.03 -16.71
N GLN A 41 13.12 -9.99 -17.47
CA GLN A 41 12.09 -9.72 -18.47
C GLN A 41 10.99 -8.95 -17.79
N VAL A 42 10.73 -7.74 -18.27
CA VAL A 42 9.57 -6.96 -17.85
C VAL A 42 8.36 -7.76 -18.29
N VAL A 43 7.76 -8.49 -17.35
CA VAL A 43 6.52 -9.18 -17.60
C VAL A 43 5.47 -8.08 -17.76
N THR A 44 5.01 -7.88 -18.99
CA THR A 44 3.99 -6.86 -19.25
C THR A 44 2.72 -7.18 -18.45
N PRO A 45 2.00 -6.19 -17.96
CA PRO A 45 0.75 -6.39 -17.23
C PRO A 45 -0.22 -7.36 -17.91
N HIS A 46 -0.20 -7.39 -19.25
CA HIS A 46 -1.03 -8.28 -20.05
C HIS A 46 -0.81 -9.75 -19.72
N HIS A 47 0.43 -10.27 -19.76
CA HIS A 47 0.73 -11.65 -19.45
C HIS A 47 0.35 -12.05 -18.02
N MET A 48 0.46 -11.11 -17.08
CA MET A 48 0.16 -11.37 -15.68
C MET A 48 -1.34 -11.57 -15.43
N PHE A 49 -2.21 -10.92 -16.21
CA PHE A 49 -3.67 -10.95 -16.00
C PHE A 49 -4.40 -11.97 -16.86
N PHE A 50 -3.87 -12.30 -18.03
CA PHE A 50 -4.60 -13.12 -19.02
C PHE A 50 -4.10 -14.56 -19.15
N GLU A 51 -2.85 -14.85 -18.78
CA GLU A 51 -2.25 -16.17 -18.94
C GLU A 51 -2.22 -17.02 -17.65
N ALA A 52 -2.55 -16.43 -16.50
CA ALA A 52 -2.59 -17.17 -15.25
C ALA A 52 -3.95 -17.87 -15.09
N GLU A 53 -3.92 -19.14 -14.71
CA GLU A 53 -5.12 -19.84 -14.27
C GLU A 53 -5.73 -19.12 -13.08
N ARG A 54 -6.99 -18.70 -13.20
CA ARG A 54 -7.70 -17.93 -12.20
C ARG A 54 -8.67 -18.81 -11.43
N LYS A 55 -8.68 -18.64 -10.10
CA LYS A 55 -9.68 -19.26 -9.23
C LYS A 55 -10.85 -18.29 -9.05
N ARG A 56 -12.07 -18.78 -9.26
CA ARG A 56 -13.28 -18.00 -9.01
C ARG A 56 -13.69 -18.16 -7.54
N GLU A 57 -13.74 -17.07 -6.82
CA GLU A 57 -14.12 -17.03 -5.40
C GLU A 57 -15.29 -16.08 -5.19
N PHE A 58 -16.16 -16.39 -4.22
CA PHE A 58 -17.32 -15.55 -3.88
C PHE A 58 -17.04 -14.85 -2.55
N ILE A 59 -16.46 -13.66 -2.64
CA ILE A 59 -15.88 -12.89 -1.52
C ILE A 59 -16.35 -11.45 -1.51
N THR A 60 -16.15 -10.76 -0.38
CA THR A 60 -16.39 -9.33 -0.27
C THR A 60 -15.27 -8.52 -0.96
N GLY A 61 -15.53 -7.23 -1.21
CA GLY A 61 -14.49 -6.35 -1.75
C GLY A 61 -13.34 -6.14 -0.75
N SER A 62 -13.65 -6.12 0.54
CA SER A 62 -12.61 -6.06 1.58
C SER A 62 -11.72 -7.32 1.56
N GLU A 63 -12.30 -8.50 1.38
CA GLU A 63 -11.57 -9.75 1.20
C GLU A 63 -10.76 -9.75 -0.13
N ALA A 64 -11.32 -9.19 -1.20
CA ALA A 64 -10.63 -9.03 -2.48
C ALA A 64 -9.42 -8.09 -2.37
N ALA A 65 -9.56 -6.97 -1.65
CA ALA A 65 -8.46 -6.07 -1.37
C ALA A 65 -7.37 -6.73 -0.52
N LYS A 66 -7.74 -7.51 0.52
CA LYS A 66 -6.80 -8.32 1.30
C LYS A 66 -5.98 -9.25 0.39
N GLU A 67 -6.65 -9.98 -0.52
CA GLU A 67 -5.97 -10.90 -1.43
C GLU A 67 -5.04 -10.17 -2.40
N ALA A 68 -5.44 -9.01 -2.91
CA ALA A 68 -4.58 -8.18 -3.75
C ALA A 68 -3.31 -7.71 -3.02
N VAL A 69 -3.46 -7.23 -1.78
CA VAL A 69 -2.33 -6.81 -0.92
C VAL A 69 -1.39 -7.97 -0.63
N ARG A 70 -1.94 -9.15 -0.26
CA ARG A 70 -1.16 -10.35 0.00
C ARG A 70 -0.32 -10.77 -1.20
N ARG A 71 -0.92 -10.79 -2.39
CA ARG A 71 -0.25 -11.20 -3.64
C ARG A 71 0.73 -10.16 -4.17
N SER A 72 0.56 -8.91 -3.77
CA SER A 72 1.45 -7.82 -4.15
C SER A 72 2.68 -7.69 -3.26
N ASN A 73 2.89 -8.60 -2.31
CA ASN A 73 4.04 -8.56 -1.39
C ASN A 73 4.24 -7.17 -0.77
N VAL A 74 3.18 -6.62 -0.20
CA VAL A 74 3.23 -5.33 0.48
C VAL A 74 4.08 -5.48 1.75
N ASP A 75 5.02 -4.57 1.96
CA ASP A 75 5.86 -4.60 3.14
C ASP A 75 5.27 -3.84 4.30
N PHE A 76 4.72 -2.68 4.02
CA PHE A 76 4.23 -1.74 5.01
C PHE A 76 2.79 -1.34 4.73
N SER A 77 1.96 -1.39 5.75
CA SER A 77 0.61 -0.85 5.66
C SER A 77 0.28 0.00 6.88
N VAL A 78 -0.40 1.10 6.66
CA VAL A 78 -0.82 2.02 7.69
C VAL A 78 -2.21 2.52 7.40
N ALA A 79 -3.07 2.62 8.40
CA ALA A 79 -4.36 3.29 8.25
C ALA A 79 -4.92 3.81 9.56
N TYR A 80 -5.90 4.69 9.44
CA TYR A 80 -6.79 5.11 10.50
C TYR A 80 -8.18 4.51 10.23
N PRO A 81 -8.84 3.92 11.23
CA PRO A 81 -10.12 3.25 11.02
C PRO A 81 -11.24 4.26 10.71
N ILE A 82 -11.86 4.11 9.56
CA ILE A 82 -13.03 4.88 9.13
C ILE A 82 -13.97 3.99 8.33
N THR A 83 -15.28 4.05 8.61
CA THR A 83 -16.30 3.28 7.90
C THR A 83 -16.49 3.82 6.47
N PRO A 84 -16.57 2.97 5.41
CA PRO A 84 -16.62 1.49 5.42
C PRO A 84 -15.27 0.79 5.22
N GLN A 85 -14.16 1.48 5.30
CA GLN A 85 -12.81 0.94 5.08
C GLN A 85 -12.29 0.05 6.24
N SER A 86 -12.83 0.19 7.45
CA SER A 86 -12.30 -0.45 8.66
C SER A 86 -12.17 -1.97 8.53
N GLU A 87 -13.08 -2.66 7.83
CA GLU A 87 -13.01 -4.09 7.58
C GLU A 87 -11.74 -4.47 6.78
N THR A 88 -11.46 -3.71 5.71
CA THR A 88 -10.24 -3.92 4.91
C THR A 88 -9.00 -3.88 5.79
N MET A 89 -8.89 -2.87 6.67
CA MET A 89 -7.71 -2.74 7.52
C MET A 89 -7.61 -3.81 8.61
N GLN A 90 -8.73 -4.29 9.11
CA GLN A 90 -8.73 -5.47 10.01
C GLN A 90 -8.16 -6.70 9.29
N LEU A 91 -8.56 -6.92 8.05
CA LEU A 91 -8.06 -8.02 7.21
C LEU A 91 -6.56 -7.87 6.87
N ILE A 92 -6.08 -6.64 6.66
CA ILE A 92 -4.64 -6.36 6.50
C ILE A 92 -3.89 -6.63 7.82
N GLY A 93 -4.49 -6.30 8.96
CA GLY A 93 -3.93 -6.66 10.27
C GLY A 93 -3.78 -8.17 10.45
N VAL A 94 -4.71 -8.97 9.90
CA VAL A 94 -4.57 -10.44 9.86
C VAL A 94 -3.36 -10.85 9.02
N LEU A 95 -3.17 -10.24 7.83
CA LEU A 95 -2.00 -10.51 6.98
C LEU A 95 -0.67 -10.18 7.68
N TYR A 96 -0.66 -9.12 8.49
CA TYR A 96 0.50 -8.80 9.34
C TYR A 96 0.74 -9.90 10.38
N GLY A 97 -0.31 -10.35 11.07
CA GLY A 97 -0.21 -11.45 12.04
C GLY A 97 0.23 -12.79 11.40
N GLU A 98 -0.09 -13.01 10.14
CA GLU A 98 0.32 -14.17 9.35
C GLU A 98 1.71 -14.02 8.68
N GLY A 99 2.34 -12.84 8.78
CA GLY A 99 3.66 -12.56 8.23
C GLY A 99 3.69 -12.20 6.73
N TYR A 100 2.56 -12.00 6.08
CA TYR A 100 2.49 -11.55 4.68
C TYR A 100 2.80 -10.06 4.51
N VAL A 101 2.41 -9.22 5.48
CA VAL A 101 2.78 -7.81 5.58
C VAL A 101 3.84 -7.69 6.66
N LYS A 102 4.96 -7.05 6.37
CA LYS A 102 6.11 -7.03 7.28
C LYS A 102 5.95 -6.06 8.44
N ASP A 103 5.26 -4.96 8.19
CA ASP A 103 4.99 -3.95 9.21
C ASP A 103 3.60 -3.34 9.02
N TYR A 104 2.89 -3.16 10.14
CA TYR A 104 1.54 -2.64 10.17
C TYR A 104 1.41 -1.61 11.28
N TYR A 105 1.06 -0.40 10.90
CA TYR A 105 0.89 0.70 11.84
C TYR A 105 -0.53 1.24 11.82
N ARG A 106 -1.07 1.48 13.01
CA ARG A 106 -2.35 2.16 13.17
C ARG A 106 -2.08 3.64 13.46
N GLY A 107 -2.39 4.48 12.48
CA GLY A 107 -2.25 5.92 12.61
C GLY A 107 -3.25 6.54 13.57
N GLU A 108 -2.96 7.74 14.02
CA GLU A 108 -3.85 8.52 14.90
C GLU A 108 -4.89 9.30 14.10
N GLU A 109 -4.54 9.68 12.87
CA GLU A 109 -5.42 10.36 11.92
C GLU A 109 -4.93 10.19 10.48
N GLU A 110 -5.75 10.55 9.50
CA GLU A 110 -5.47 10.30 8.07
C GLU A 110 -4.32 11.16 7.54
N TYR A 111 -4.12 12.37 8.04
CA TYR A 111 -2.96 13.18 7.66
C TYR A 111 -1.64 12.47 8.00
N GLY A 112 -1.55 11.96 9.22
CA GLY A 112 -0.40 11.19 9.69
C GLY A 112 -0.21 9.89 8.91
N VAL A 113 -1.32 9.20 8.58
CA VAL A 113 -1.32 7.99 7.74
C VAL A 113 -0.73 8.27 6.36
N MET A 114 -1.21 9.30 5.67
CA MET A 114 -0.73 9.65 4.32
C MET A 114 0.72 10.16 4.34
N SER A 115 1.13 10.83 5.42
CA SER A 115 2.52 11.23 5.64
C SER A 115 3.43 10.02 5.88
N ALA A 116 2.99 9.03 6.66
CA ALA A 116 3.72 7.78 6.87
C ALA A 116 3.87 6.99 5.57
N MET A 117 2.83 6.95 4.73
CA MET A 117 2.90 6.38 3.38
C MET A 117 3.97 7.05 2.51
N ALA A 118 4.05 8.39 2.55
CA ALA A 118 5.09 9.13 1.83
C ALA A 118 6.49 8.73 2.31
N GLY A 119 6.69 8.64 3.62
CA GLY A 119 7.96 8.22 4.22
C GLY A 119 8.36 6.80 3.83
N ALA A 120 7.43 5.85 3.92
CA ALA A 120 7.65 4.45 3.56
C ALA A 120 7.98 4.30 2.06
N SER A 121 7.19 4.93 1.19
CA SER A 121 7.44 4.91 -0.25
C SER A 121 8.80 5.54 -0.59
N ARG A 122 9.17 6.63 0.10
CA ARG A 122 10.46 7.29 -0.08
C ARG A 122 11.63 6.41 0.37
N ALA A 123 11.41 5.55 1.35
CA ALA A 123 12.40 4.55 1.79
C ALA A 123 12.49 3.32 0.85
N GLY A 124 11.76 3.32 -0.28
CA GLY A 124 11.75 2.21 -1.24
C GLY A 124 10.91 1.01 -0.78
N VAL A 125 10.03 1.21 0.20
CA VAL A 125 9.17 0.17 0.77
C VAL A 125 7.86 0.13 0.00
N ARG A 126 7.41 -1.07 -0.41
CA ARG A 126 6.08 -1.23 -1.01
C ARG A 126 5.02 -1.05 0.04
N CYS A 127 4.21 -0.02 -0.12
CA CYS A 127 3.27 0.42 0.89
C CYS A 127 1.82 0.47 0.40
N PHE A 128 0.90 0.21 1.31
CA PHE A 128 -0.53 0.24 1.07
C PHE A 128 -1.26 0.95 2.20
N THR A 129 -2.26 1.72 1.82
CA THR A 129 -3.24 2.28 2.78
C THR A 129 -4.64 2.21 2.21
N ALA A 130 -5.63 2.38 3.08
CA ALA A 130 -7.01 2.59 2.69
C ALA A 130 -7.66 3.65 3.57
N THR A 131 -8.58 4.42 2.99
CA THR A 131 -9.38 5.43 3.71
C THR A 131 -10.75 5.58 3.06
N ALA A 132 -11.58 6.49 3.57
CA ALA A 132 -12.91 6.75 3.06
C ALA A 132 -13.30 8.23 3.26
N GLY A 133 -14.10 8.77 2.35
CA GLY A 133 -14.80 10.06 2.45
C GLY A 133 -14.03 11.16 3.17
N PRO A 134 -14.41 11.48 4.41
CA PRO A 134 -13.75 12.53 5.19
C PRO A 134 -12.26 12.32 5.37
N GLY A 135 -11.80 11.05 5.48
CA GLY A 135 -10.39 10.72 5.62
C GLY A 135 -9.57 11.04 4.38
N THR A 136 -10.17 10.89 3.19
CA THR A 136 -9.55 11.32 1.93
C THR A 136 -9.26 12.81 1.97
N ILE A 137 -10.21 13.62 2.41
CA ILE A 137 -10.05 15.08 2.48
C ILE A 137 -9.05 15.49 3.56
N ARG A 138 -9.07 14.83 4.74
CA ARG A 138 -8.09 15.10 5.80
C ARG A 138 -6.66 14.77 5.37
N GLY A 139 -6.49 13.74 4.54
CA GLY A 139 -5.19 13.34 4.01
C GLY A 139 -4.82 13.96 2.66
N LEU A 140 -5.61 14.88 2.13
CA LEU A 140 -5.44 15.36 0.75
C LEU A 140 -4.11 16.10 0.53
N GLU A 141 -3.67 16.89 1.48
CA GLU A 141 -2.41 17.65 1.36
C GLU A 141 -1.19 16.71 1.22
N PRO A 142 -0.97 15.70 2.10
CA PRO A 142 0.07 14.72 1.85
C PRO A 142 -0.12 13.92 0.55
N ILE A 143 -1.36 13.57 0.17
CA ILE A 143 -1.64 12.86 -1.09
C ILE A 143 -1.16 13.66 -2.30
N VAL A 144 -1.43 14.97 -2.34
CA VAL A 144 -0.93 15.84 -3.42
C VAL A 144 0.60 15.83 -3.48
N SER A 145 1.26 15.77 -2.32
CA SER A 145 2.71 15.71 -2.28
C SER A 145 3.29 14.40 -2.84
N TRP A 146 2.54 13.29 -2.80
CA TRP A 146 3.00 12.01 -3.35
C TRP A 146 3.31 12.08 -4.84
N ALA A 147 2.41 12.70 -5.62
CA ALA A 147 2.61 12.87 -7.05
C ALA A 147 3.80 13.80 -7.35
N GLY A 148 3.88 14.93 -6.65
CA GLY A 148 4.98 15.88 -6.79
C GLY A 148 6.35 15.28 -6.44
N HIS A 149 6.41 14.32 -5.53
CA HIS A 149 7.61 13.59 -5.18
C HIS A 149 7.79 12.28 -5.97
N ARG A 150 6.87 11.96 -6.88
CA ARG A 150 6.89 10.72 -7.69
C ARG A 150 7.03 9.47 -6.81
N LEU A 151 6.19 9.37 -5.79
CA LEU A 151 6.23 8.24 -4.85
C LEU A 151 5.36 7.10 -5.37
N PRO A 152 5.90 5.90 -5.59
CA PRO A 152 5.11 4.73 -5.93
C PRO A 152 4.36 4.24 -4.68
N ALA A 153 3.21 4.83 -4.43
CA ALA A 153 2.33 4.50 -3.31
C ALA A 153 0.97 4.04 -3.83
N VAL A 154 0.37 3.05 -3.21
CA VAL A 154 -0.96 2.55 -3.57
C VAL A 154 -1.94 2.79 -2.42
N ALA A 155 -3.07 3.41 -2.74
CA ALA A 155 -4.14 3.67 -1.78
C ALA A 155 -5.50 3.20 -2.32
N MET A 156 -6.33 2.65 -1.44
CA MET A 156 -7.72 2.33 -1.70
C MET A 156 -8.61 3.38 -1.06
N PHE A 157 -9.57 3.89 -1.82
CA PHE A 157 -10.53 4.88 -1.38
C PHE A 157 -11.94 4.28 -1.46
N THR A 158 -12.52 4.02 -0.28
CA THR A 158 -13.90 3.52 -0.18
C THR A 158 -14.85 4.71 -0.14
N CYS A 159 -15.30 5.10 -1.33
CA CYS A 159 -16.03 6.32 -1.57
C CYS A 159 -17.34 6.41 -0.78
N ARG A 160 -17.54 7.49 -0.05
CA ARG A 160 -18.75 7.79 0.71
C ARG A 160 -18.91 9.30 0.88
N VAL A 161 -20.07 9.73 1.38
CA VAL A 161 -20.34 11.14 1.71
C VAL A 161 -19.21 11.72 2.58
N VAL A 162 -18.63 12.82 2.11
CA VAL A 162 -17.46 13.44 2.73
C VAL A 162 -17.83 14.19 4.02
N ASN A 163 -18.98 14.87 4.04
CA ASN A 163 -19.40 15.69 5.18
C ASN A 163 -20.92 15.77 5.27
N ALA A 164 -21.44 16.78 5.98
CA ALA A 164 -22.88 16.97 6.20
C ALA A 164 -23.67 17.19 4.89
N PRO A 165 -24.89 16.61 4.76
CA PRO A 165 -25.52 15.68 5.70
C PRO A 165 -24.77 14.36 5.78
N LEU A 166 -24.33 13.99 6.99
CA LEU A 166 -23.45 12.85 7.18
C LEU A 166 -24.16 11.54 6.84
N ALA A 167 -23.57 10.78 5.93
CA ALA A 167 -23.99 9.44 5.58
C ALA A 167 -22.77 8.55 5.30
N ILE A 168 -22.96 7.24 5.49
CA ILE A 168 -21.93 6.24 5.15
C ILE A 168 -22.21 5.60 3.79
N GLN A 169 -23.24 6.07 3.11
CA GLN A 169 -23.63 5.60 1.78
C GLN A 169 -22.62 6.09 0.72
N PRO A 170 -22.49 5.37 -0.39
CA PRO A 170 -21.62 5.76 -1.48
C PRO A 170 -21.87 7.16 -1.99
N ASP A 171 -20.78 7.87 -2.20
CA ASP A 171 -20.74 9.16 -2.88
C ASP A 171 -19.34 9.28 -3.48
N ASN A 172 -19.28 9.70 -4.73
CA ASN A 172 -18.01 9.69 -5.48
C ASN A 172 -17.35 11.08 -5.58
N VAL A 173 -17.76 12.03 -4.74
CA VAL A 173 -17.24 13.41 -4.78
C VAL A 173 -15.73 13.45 -4.49
N GLU A 174 -15.22 12.55 -3.64
CA GLU A 174 -13.78 12.48 -3.37
C GLU A 174 -12.92 12.14 -4.59
N ILE A 175 -13.48 11.46 -5.59
CA ILE A 175 -12.77 11.18 -6.86
C ILE A 175 -12.36 12.49 -7.53
N ALA A 176 -13.23 13.51 -7.51
CA ALA A 176 -12.93 14.80 -8.09
C ALA A 176 -11.73 15.49 -7.41
N TYR A 177 -11.56 15.33 -6.09
CA TYR A 177 -10.39 15.82 -5.39
C TYR A 177 -9.13 15.04 -5.75
N LEU A 178 -9.25 13.72 -5.87
CA LEU A 178 -8.11 12.86 -6.23
C LEU A 178 -7.63 13.07 -7.66
N LEU A 179 -8.53 13.33 -8.61
CA LEU A 179 -8.16 13.63 -9.99
C LEU A 179 -7.29 14.87 -10.11
N ASN A 180 -7.42 15.84 -9.19
CA ASN A 180 -6.57 17.03 -9.15
C ASN A 180 -5.30 16.86 -8.32
N SER A 181 -5.06 15.70 -7.72
CA SER A 181 -3.89 15.44 -6.89
C SER A 181 -2.63 15.06 -7.68
N GLY A 182 -2.78 14.75 -8.97
CA GLY A 182 -1.69 14.25 -9.81
C GLY A 182 -1.45 12.74 -9.69
N MET A 183 -2.24 12.01 -8.90
CA MET A 183 -2.20 10.55 -8.86
C MET A 183 -3.00 9.92 -10.00
N ILE A 184 -2.64 8.70 -10.36
CA ILE A 184 -3.44 7.88 -11.27
C ILE A 184 -4.64 7.33 -10.47
N VAL A 185 -5.85 7.48 -10.98
CA VAL A 185 -7.07 7.06 -10.28
C VAL A 185 -7.81 6.01 -11.11
N PHE A 186 -8.09 4.87 -10.51
CA PHE A 186 -9.01 3.86 -11.01
C PHE A 186 -10.31 3.89 -10.20
N HIS A 187 -11.43 3.60 -10.83
CA HIS A 187 -12.70 3.39 -10.15
C HIS A 187 -13.21 1.98 -10.43
N ALA A 188 -13.33 1.16 -9.39
CA ALA A 188 -13.77 -0.21 -9.45
C ALA A 188 -15.29 -0.29 -9.35
N GLU A 189 -15.93 -0.88 -10.33
CA GLU A 189 -17.38 -1.05 -10.38
C GLU A 189 -17.87 -2.20 -9.48
N ASN A 190 -17.01 -3.21 -9.29
CA ASN A 190 -17.33 -4.43 -8.55
C ASN A 190 -16.10 -5.01 -7.83
N GLN A 191 -16.27 -6.13 -7.14
CA GLN A 191 -15.22 -6.79 -6.36
C GLN A 191 -14.08 -7.34 -7.24
N ASP A 192 -14.41 -7.82 -8.44
CA ASP A 192 -13.41 -8.33 -9.40
C ASP A 192 -12.53 -7.19 -9.93
N ASP A 193 -13.15 -6.07 -10.29
CA ASP A 193 -12.42 -4.86 -10.68
C ASP A 193 -11.54 -4.34 -9.56
N LEU A 194 -12.06 -4.31 -8.33
CA LEU A 194 -11.28 -3.86 -7.17
C LEU A 194 -10.02 -4.70 -6.99
N PHE A 195 -10.14 -6.03 -7.04
CA PHE A 195 -9.00 -6.93 -6.99
C PHE A 195 -8.00 -6.65 -8.12
N ASN A 196 -8.49 -6.63 -9.36
CA ASN A 196 -7.65 -6.45 -10.53
C ASN A 196 -6.98 -5.07 -10.58
N PHE A 197 -7.69 -4.01 -10.19
CA PHE A 197 -7.13 -2.66 -10.19
C PHE A 197 -6.11 -2.46 -9.09
N LEU A 198 -6.31 -3.04 -7.90
CA LEU A 198 -5.28 -3.02 -6.85
C LEU A 198 -4.01 -3.76 -7.28
N MET A 199 -4.14 -4.93 -7.92
CA MET A 199 -2.99 -5.64 -8.48
C MET A 199 -2.26 -4.81 -9.53
N LYS A 200 -3.00 -4.20 -10.47
CA LYS A 200 -2.45 -3.31 -11.51
C LYS A 200 -1.83 -2.04 -10.91
N ALA A 201 -2.42 -1.51 -9.84
CA ALA A 201 -1.95 -0.30 -9.18
C ALA A 201 -0.49 -0.42 -8.74
N PHE A 202 -0.11 -1.53 -8.12
CA PHE A 202 1.29 -1.77 -7.73
C PHE A 202 2.22 -1.84 -8.95
N VAL A 203 1.80 -2.55 -10.01
CA VAL A 203 2.60 -2.68 -11.24
C VAL A 203 2.82 -1.32 -11.91
N ILE A 204 1.76 -0.54 -12.04
CA ILE A 204 1.81 0.77 -12.70
C ILE A 204 2.57 1.78 -11.85
N SER A 205 2.27 1.82 -10.56
CA SER A 205 2.90 2.74 -9.63
C SER A 205 4.42 2.57 -9.58
N GLU A 206 4.90 1.33 -9.60
CA GLU A 206 6.31 0.99 -9.51
C GLU A 206 7.01 0.87 -10.88
N HIS A 207 6.31 1.11 -11.99
CA HIS A 207 6.94 1.08 -13.31
C HIS A 207 7.92 2.25 -13.45
N ASN A 208 9.15 1.97 -13.94
CA ASN A 208 10.23 2.96 -14.02
C ASN A 208 9.84 4.24 -14.79
N ASP A 209 9.06 4.09 -15.86
CA ASP A 209 8.64 5.23 -16.67
C ASP A 209 7.44 5.98 -16.07
N VAL A 210 6.77 5.40 -15.07
CA VAL A 210 5.60 5.99 -14.42
C VAL A 210 5.97 6.58 -13.08
N THR A 211 6.33 5.75 -12.11
CA THR A 211 6.72 6.15 -10.74
C THR A 211 5.77 7.21 -10.16
N LEU A 212 4.49 6.90 -10.12
CA LEU A 212 3.44 7.79 -9.62
C LEU A 212 2.55 7.05 -8.62
N PRO A 213 1.95 7.76 -7.67
CA PRO A 213 0.96 7.15 -6.79
C PRO A 213 -0.28 6.71 -7.57
N VAL A 214 -0.88 5.61 -7.15
CA VAL A 214 -2.11 5.10 -7.74
C VAL A 214 -3.18 4.95 -6.66
N GLY A 215 -4.33 5.56 -6.91
CA GLY A 215 -5.55 5.40 -6.11
C GLY A 215 -6.54 4.47 -6.77
N VAL A 216 -7.11 3.55 -6.01
CA VAL A 216 -8.22 2.72 -6.44
C VAL A 216 -9.45 3.08 -5.63
N CYS A 217 -10.39 3.74 -6.28
CA CYS A 217 -11.69 4.11 -5.72
C CYS A 217 -12.70 2.98 -5.91
N CYS A 218 -13.60 2.81 -4.96
CA CYS A 218 -14.76 1.93 -5.08
C CYS A 218 -15.89 2.43 -4.19
N ASP A 219 -17.13 2.07 -4.53
CA ASP A 219 -18.29 2.38 -3.71
C ASP A 219 -18.21 1.71 -2.35
N GLY A 220 -18.29 2.51 -1.30
CA GLY A 220 -18.42 2.00 0.07
C GLY A 220 -19.68 1.14 0.20
N PHE A 221 -19.64 0.09 1.04
CA PHE A 221 -20.65 -0.94 1.23
C PHE A 221 -21.02 -1.76 -0.01
N PHE A 222 -21.37 -1.15 -1.14
CA PHE A 222 -21.80 -1.89 -2.33
C PHE A 222 -20.67 -2.73 -2.94
N VAL A 223 -19.47 -2.23 -2.92
CA VAL A 223 -18.30 -3.00 -3.37
C VAL A 223 -17.59 -3.65 -2.18
N THR A 224 -17.36 -2.91 -1.09
CA THR A 224 -16.53 -3.39 0.01
C THR A 224 -17.16 -4.52 0.83
N HIS A 225 -18.47 -4.46 1.12
CA HIS A 225 -19.16 -5.40 2.02
C HIS A 225 -20.03 -6.42 1.29
N ALA A 226 -20.56 -6.08 0.11
CA ALA A 226 -21.28 -7.05 -0.69
C ALA A 226 -20.34 -8.12 -1.22
N ARG A 227 -20.86 -9.36 -1.34
CA ARG A 227 -20.12 -10.46 -1.95
C ARG A 227 -20.31 -10.47 -3.46
N GLY A 228 -19.26 -10.72 -4.18
CA GLY A 228 -19.25 -10.88 -5.62
C GLY A 228 -18.29 -11.98 -6.04
N TYR A 229 -18.36 -12.35 -7.30
CA TYR A 229 -17.40 -13.27 -7.87
C TYR A 229 -16.12 -12.55 -8.25
N VAL A 230 -15.01 -13.02 -7.70
CA VAL A 230 -13.67 -12.48 -7.96
C VAL A 230 -12.81 -13.58 -8.57
N HIS A 231 -12.11 -13.25 -9.63
CA HIS A 231 -11.18 -14.17 -10.30
C HIS A 231 -9.76 -13.92 -9.76
N THR A 232 -9.44 -14.56 -8.65
CA THR A 232 -8.13 -14.44 -8.04
C THR A 232 -7.10 -15.29 -8.79
N THR A 233 -5.87 -14.78 -8.89
CA THR A 233 -4.77 -15.55 -9.47
C THR A 233 -4.22 -16.54 -8.45
N PRO A 234 -3.99 -17.83 -8.81
CA PRO A 234 -3.54 -18.86 -7.86
C PRO A 234 -2.07 -18.73 -7.48
N ARG A 235 -1.27 -17.94 -8.20
CA ARG A 235 0.16 -17.79 -7.96
C ARG A 235 0.50 -16.44 -7.37
N GLU A 236 1.57 -16.41 -6.58
CA GLU A 236 2.19 -15.16 -6.19
C GLU A 236 2.54 -14.34 -7.43
N PHE A 237 2.10 -13.12 -7.40
CA PHE A 237 2.27 -12.20 -8.49
C PHE A 237 3.73 -11.72 -8.50
N LYS A 238 4.48 -11.99 -9.56
CA LYS A 238 5.80 -11.42 -9.71
C LYS A 238 5.67 -9.97 -10.11
N LEU A 239 5.63 -9.11 -9.12
CA LEU A 239 5.78 -7.69 -9.36
C LEU A 239 7.15 -7.38 -9.93
N PRO A 240 7.30 -6.29 -10.69
CA PRO A 240 8.61 -5.79 -11.07
C PRO A 240 9.50 -5.70 -9.83
N PRO A 241 10.82 -5.90 -9.96
CA PRO A 241 11.72 -5.65 -8.87
C PRO A 241 11.46 -4.24 -8.36
N ARG A 242 11.49 -4.07 -7.04
CA ARG A 242 11.32 -2.74 -6.45
C ARG A 242 12.31 -1.80 -7.10
N ILE A 243 11.84 -0.62 -7.44
CA ILE A 243 12.67 0.37 -8.08
C ILE A 243 13.81 0.69 -7.13
N ALA A 244 15.01 0.20 -7.46
CA ALA A 244 16.20 0.87 -6.99
C ALA A 244 16.19 2.22 -7.70
N HIS A 245 15.82 3.26 -6.98
CA HIS A 245 15.67 4.60 -7.56
C HIS A 245 17.05 5.14 -7.95
N ASP A 246 17.51 4.80 -9.13
CA ASP A 246 18.71 5.36 -9.71
C ASP A 246 18.38 6.74 -10.30
N GLY A 247 18.57 7.75 -9.54
CA GLY A 247 18.79 9.09 -10.03
C GLY A 247 17.59 10.04 -10.15
N ALA A 248 16.38 9.63 -10.49
CA ALA A 248 15.27 10.57 -10.64
C ALA A 248 14.55 10.88 -9.31
N VAL A 249 14.41 9.87 -8.45
CA VAL A 249 13.84 10.02 -7.10
C VAL A 249 14.76 9.32 -6.11
N PRO A 250 15.59 10.05 -5.37
CA PRO A 250 16.53 9.42 -4.45
C PRO A 250 15.78 8.73 -3.31
N VAL A 251 16.04 7.43 -3.13
CA VAL A 251 15.65 6.67 -1.93
C VAL A 251 16.41 7.23 -0.74
N LEU A 252 15.78 7.24 0.43
CA LEU A 252 16.48 7.52 1.68
C LEU A 252 17.36 6.30 2.01
N ASP A 253 18.62 6.41 1.64
CA ASP A 253 19.66 5.44 1.98
C ASP A 253 20.51 6.02 3.10
N ALA A 254 20.59 5.31 4.23
CA ALA A 254 21.36 5.77 5.38
C ALA A 254 22.87 5.74 5.14
N GLU A 255 23.36 4.85 4.27
CA GLU A 255 24.76 4.71 3.92
C GLU A 255 25.18 5.68 2.81
N ASN A 256 24.25 5.97 1.89
CA ASN A 256 24.43 6.94 0.82
C ASN A 256 23.28 7.93 0.82
N PRO A 257 23.20 8.81 1.82
CA PRO A 257 22.11 9.77 1.87
C PRO A 257 22.14 10.60 0.59
N PRO A 258 20.98 10.71 -0.11
CA PRO A 258 20.92 11.48 -1.35
C PRO A 258 21.47 12.87 -1.02
N ALA A 259 22.47 13.27 -1.80
CA ALA A 259 23.08 14.56 -1.66
C ALA A 259 22.02 15.64 -1.82
N ARG A 260 21.34 15.90 -0.70
CA ARG A 260 20.41 17.00 -0.52
C ARG A 260 18.94 16.71 -0.90
N LEU A 261 18.19 16.24 0.09
CA LEU A 261 16.91 16.90 0.36
C LEU A 261 17.27 18.33 0.85
N SER A 262 17.71 19.19 -0.09
CA SER A 262 18.51 20.32 0.34
C SER A 262 17.68 21.51 0.72
N ARG A 263 18.26 22.26 1.65
CA ARG A 263 17.98 23.63 1.99
C ARG A 263 18.04 24.63 0.81
N ASP A 264 18.43 24.23 -0.39
CA ASP A 264 18.60 25.14 -1.52
C ASP A 264 17.32 25.22 -2.35
N ALA A 265 16.47 26.15 -1.99
CA ALA A 265 15.21 26.47 -2.64
C ALA A 265 15.25 26.52 -4.18
N PRO A 266 16.32 26.95 -4.86
CA PRO A 266 16.41 26.89 -6.32
C PRO A 266 16.44 25.48 -6.89
N VAL A 267 17.15 24.55 -6.23
CA VAL A 267 17.25 23.14 -6.68
C VAL A 267 15.94 22.40 -6.43
N GLN A 268 15.27 22.68 -5.32
CA GLN A 268 13.93 22.10 -5.06
C GLN A 268 12.91 22.59 -6.10
N LYS A 269 12.92 23.86 -6.49
CA LYS A 269 12.03 24.39 -7.52
C LYS A 269 12.26 23.75 -8.89
N SER A 270 13.51 23.62 -9.31
CA SER A 270 13.82 23.01 -10.61
C SER A 270 13.47 21.53 -10.66
N ASN A 271 13.74 20.80 -9.59
CA ASN A 271 13.36 19.39 -9.47
C ASN A 271 11.84 19.22 -9.40
N PHE A 272 11.15 20.02 -8.61
CA PHE A 272 9.69 20.00 -8.53
C PHE A 272 9.04 20.31 -9.88
N MET A 273 9.51 21.30 -10.61
CA MET A 273 9.01 21.62 -11.95
C MET A 273 9.33 20.50 -12.95
N ALA A 274 10.52 19.93 -12.91
CA ALA A 274 10.89 18.82 -13.78
C ALA A 274 10.02 17.59 -13.53
N TYR A 275 9.75 17.26 -12.26
CA TYR A 275 8.89 16.13 -11.90
C TYR A 275 7.44 16.33 -12.34
N ASN A 276 6.89 17.54 -12.21
CA ASN A 276 5.54 17.83 -12.66
C ASN A 276 5.40 17.82 -14.19
N ILE A 277 6.40 18.27 -14.93
CA ILE A 277 6.40 18.23 -16.40
C ILE A 277 6.41 16.78 -16.92
N HIS A 278 7.07 15.87 -16.22
CA HIS A 278 7.10 14.46 -16.60
C HIS A 278 5.88 13.65 -16.08
N ALA A 279 5.09 14.21 -15.19
CA ALA A 279 3.89 13.56 -14.63
C ALA A 279 2.61 13.88 -15.43
N VAL A 280 2.64 14.87 -16.32
CA VAL A 280 1.56 15.26 -17.24
C VAL A 280 1.85 14.71 -18.62
#